data_c2a098c94f675531a93ae95f42ac7b84
#
_entry.id   c2a098c94f675531a93ae95f42ac7b84
#
_cell.length_a   1.000
_cell.length_b   1.000
_cell.length_c   1.000
_cell.angle_alpha   90.00
_cell.angle_beta   90.00
_cell.angle_gamma   90.00
#
_symmetry.space_group_name_H-M   'P 1'
#
loop_
_entity.id
_entity.type
_entity.pdbx_description
1 polymer ?
#
loop_
_entity_poly.entity_id
_entity_poly.type
_entity_poly.pdbx_seq_one_letter_code
_entity_poly.pdbx_strand_id
1 'polypeptide(L)'
;MDAREQSRLSRRAWFAGLVSGAGLLAAACSSPAAQVLDTPEGRVLQYEGDDLLVLVTGLEPTYRAGDHVHLNLLVNNQSAGFVQVKLRTKLLGRADQPVVQVDPVLLDVKSDDATATDQDVLLPRDLVPGDYTLSVEVPPWKLDGREFGGGATLRAPVRLEAPSTE
;
A
#
# COMPACT_ATOMS: atom_id res chain seq x y z
N MET A 1 33.17 17.73 7.07
CA MET A 1 32.09 16.77 6.78
C MET A 1 30.90 17.16 7.65
N ASP A 2 29.84 17.56 7.02
CA ASP A 2 28.71 18.24 7.67
C ASP A 2 27.74 17.21 8.26
N ALA A 3 27.24 17.43 9.48
CA ALA A 3 26.35 16.55 10.20
C ALA A 3 25.04 16.25 9.44
N ARG A 4 24.71 17.05 8.43
CA ARG A 4 23.58 16.85 7.53
C ARG A 4 23.79 15.74 6.50
N GLU A 5 25.03 15.48 6.11
CA GLU A 5 25.36 14.41 5.15
C GLU A 5 25.32 13.01 5.79
N GLN A 6 25.69 12.90 7.06
CA GLN A 6 25.60 11.63 7.80
C GLN A 6 24.15 11.22 8.07
N SER A 7 23.24 12.18 8.26
CA SER A 7 21.81 11.89 8.46
C SER A 7 21.13 11.36 7.19
N ARG A 8 21.58 11.78 6.01
CA ARG A 8 21.05 11.31 4.72
C ARG A 8 21.47 9.87 4.41
N LEU A 9 22.69 9.49 4.77
CA LEU A 9 23.21 8.13 4.55
C LEU A 9 22.55 7.10 5.48
N SER A 10 22.24 7.47 6.71
CA SER A 10 21.63 6.55 7.68
C SER A 10 20.16 6.21 7.34
N ARG A 11 19.42 7.15 6.75
CA ARG A 11 18.02 6.91 6.35
C ARG A 11 17.88 6.04 5.11
N ARG A 12 18.82 6.15 4.15
CA ARG A 12 18.87 5.26 2.97
C ARG A 12 19.24 3.82 3.31
N ALA A 13 20.03 3.60 4.36
CA ALA A 13 20.46 2.27 4.79
C ALA A 13 19.33 1.45 5.46
N TRP A 14 18.31 2.10 6.04
CA TRP A 14 17.20 1.42 6.69
C TRP A 14 16.25 0.74 5.68
N PHE A 15 16.06 1.34 4.50
CA PHE A 15 15.19 0.77 3.47
C PHE A 15 15.88 -0.27 2.58
N ALA A 16 17.22 -0.27 2.53
CA ALA A 16 17.97 -1.27 1.75
C ALA A 16 17.98 -2.66 2.38
N GLY A 17 17.64 -2.81 3.65
CA GLY A 17 17.66 -4.07 4.38
C GLY A 17 16.44 -4.98 4.16
N LEU A 18 15.32 -4.46 3.66
CA LEU A 18 14.07 -5.21 3.50
C LEU A 18 13.88 -5.85 2.11
N VAL A 19 14.73 -5.56 1.14
CA VAL A 19 14.57 -6.03 -0.25
C VAL A 19 15.70 -6.96 -0.71
N SER A 20 16.54 -7.50 0.19
CA SER A 20 17.58 -8.48 -0.15
C SER A 20 17.04 -9.92 -0.17
N GLY A 21 16.11 -10.19 -1.06
CA GLY A 21 15.59 -11.53 -1.33
C GLY A 21 15.41 -11.74 -2.83
N ALA A 22 16.50 -12.12 -3.50
CA ALA A 22 16.61 -12.85 -4.77
C ALA A 22 15.67 -12.44 -5.93
N GLY A 23 16.26 -11.93 -7.01
CA GLY A 23 15.62 -11.99 -8.33
C GLY A 23 16.16 -10.99 -9.34
N LEU A 24 17.29 -11.32 -9.93
CA LEU A 24 17.76 -11.03 -11.30
C LEU A 24 17.08 -9.95 -12.15
N LEU A 25 17.89 -8.92 -12.41
CA LEU A 25 18.07 -8.10 -13.60
C LEU A 25 17.19 -8.47 -14.82
N ALA A 26 16.26 -7.59 -15.13
CA ALA A 26 15.88 -7.25 -16.48
C ALA A 26 15.66 -5.74 -16.52
N ALA A 27 16.60 -5.00 -17.11
CA ALA A 27 16.40 -3.63 -17.51
C ALA A 27 15.45 -3.63 -18.70
N ALA A 28 14.15 -3.60 -18.40
CA ALA A 28 13.10 -3.26 -19.34
C ALA A 28 12.46 -1.98 -18.83
N CYS A 29 12.10 -1.06 -19.71
CA CYS A 29 11.33 0.13 -19.39
C CYS A 29 10.13 -0.27 -18.54
N SER A 30 10.28 -0.21 -17.23
CA SER A 30 9.28 -0.68 -16.29
C SER A 30 8.20 0.38 -16.20
N SER A 31 7.06 0.08 -16.78
CA SER A 31 5.80 0.70 -16.36
C SER A 31 5.71 0.62 -14.83
N PRO A 32 5.18 1.66 -14.16
CA PRO A 32 5.00 1.66 -12.72
C PRO A 32 4.25 0.38 -12.31
N ALA A 33 4.91 -0.48 -11.56
CA ALA A 33 4.40 -1.80 -11.28
C ALA A 33 3.82 -1.86 -9.87
N ALA A 34 2.51 -2.09 -9.79
CA ALA A 34 1.89 -2.55 -8.57
C ALA A 34 2.28 -4.02 -8.33
N GLN A 35 2.88 -4.32 -7.19
CA GLN A 35 3.37 -5.65 -6.83
C GLN A 35 2.75 -6.13 -5.51
N VAL A 36 2.56 -7.44 -5.42
CA VAL A 36 2.24 -8.13 -4.18
C VAL A 36 3.47 -8.93 -3.77
N LEU A 37 3.97 -8.67 -2.58
CA LEU A 37 5.12 -9.37 -2.03
C LEU A 37 4.66 -10.17 -0.81
N ASP A 38 4.87 -11.49 -0.83
CA ASP A 38 4.69 -12.32 0.35
C ASP A 38 5.97 -12.27 1.19
N THR A 39 5.85 -11.83 2.43
CA THR A 39 6.95 -11.75 3.40
C THR A 39 6.65 -12.65 4.61
N PRO A 40 7.64 -13.00 5.44
CA PRO A 40 7.40 -13.76 6.68
C PRO A 40 6.44 -13.04 7.65
N GLU A 41 6.31 -11.73 7.53
CA GLU A 41 5.49 -10.86 8.38
C GLU A 41 4.09 -10.58 7.78
N GLY A 42 3.75 -11.21 6.65
CA GLY A 42 2.49 -11.01 5.93
C GLY A 42 2.68 -10.52 4.50
N ARG A 43 1.59 -10.07 3.89
CA ARG A 43 1.60 -9.53 2.53
C ARG A 43 1.86 -8.05 2.53
N VAL A 44 2.67 -7.63 1.57
CA VAL A 44 2.96 -6.22 1.29
C VAL A 44 2.48 -5.90 -0.12
N LEU A 45 1.64 -4.88 -0.26
CA LEU A 45 1.33 -4.30 -1.54
C LEU A 45 2.27 -3.12 -1.76
N GLN A 46 2.92 -3.08 -2.91
CA GLN A 46 3.88 -2.04 -3.26
C GLN A 46 3.52 -1.42 -4.61
N TYR A 47 3.57 -0.11 -4.67
CA TYR A 47 3.60 0.67 -5.90
C TYR A 47 4.83 1.57 -5.87
N GLU A 48 5.56 1.61 -6.96
CA GLU A 48 6.69 2.51 -7.16
C GLU A 48 6.61 3.11 -8.56
N GLY A 49 6.52 4.42 -8.64
CA GLY A 49 6.44 5.15 -9.90
C GLY A 49 6.27 6.64 -9.69
N ASP A 50 6.69 7.43 -10.66
CA ASP A 50 6.59 8.90 -10.67
C ASP A 50 7.08 9.54 -9.36
N ASP A 51 8.27 9.11 -8.89
CA ASP A 51 8.92 9.55 -7.65
C ASP A 51 8.07 9.31 -6.37
N LEU A 52 7.13 8.38 -6.43
CA LEU A 52 6.30 7.97 -5.31
C LEU A 52 6.46 6.48 -5.02
N LEU A 53 6.66 6.13 -3.75
CA LEU A 53 6.56 4.76 -3.26
C LEU A 53 5.38 4.67 -2.30
N VAL A 54 4.45 3.75 -2.56
CA VAL A 54 3.34 3.43 -1.65
C VAL A 54 3.50 2.00 -1.19
N LEU A 55 3.49 1.80 0.13
CA LEU A 55 3.50 0.48 0.76
C LEU A 55 2.23 0.31 1.60
N VAL A 56 1.61 -0.86 1.46
CA VAL A 56 0.50 -1.30 2.32
C VAL A 56 0.93 -2.59 3.00
N THR A 57 0.99 -2.57 4.32
CA THR A 57 1.38 -3.71 5.16
C THR A 57 0.27 -4.07 6.14
N GLY A 58 0.42 -5.16 6.90
CA GLY A 58 -0.58 -5.64 7.85
C GLY A 58 -1.67 -6.51 7.20
N LEU A 59 -1.52 -6.87 5.93
CA LEU A 59 -2.47 -7.70 5.22
C LEU A 59 -2.20 -9.18 5.46
N GLU A 60 -3.19 -9.89 6.02
CA GLU A 60 -3.18 -11.33 6.15
C GLU A 60 -3.86 -12.01 4.96
N PRO A 61 -3.50 -13.27 4.65
CA PRO A 61 -4.13 -14.00 3.54
C PRO A 61 -5.55 -14.43 3.83
N THR A 62 -5.93 -14.55 5.11
CA THR A 62 -7.24 -15.06 5.56
C THR A 62 -7.80 -14.23 6.69
N TYR A 63 -9.12 -14.04 6.67
CA TYR A 63 -9.89 -13.34 7.69
C TYR A 63 -11.22 -14.07 7.92
N ARG A 64 -11.98 -13.63 8.93
CA ARG A 64 -13.36 -14.06 9.19
C ARG A 64 -14.31 -12.87 9.07
N ALA A 65 -15.56 -13.16 8.79
CA ALA A 65 -16.60 -12.14 8.83
C ALA A 65 -16.69 -11.54 10.24
N GLY A 66 -16.67 -10.23 10.34
CA GLY A 66 -16.61 -9.49 11.61
C GLY A 66 -15.21 -9.13 12.09
N ASP A 67 -14.15 -9.62 11.44
CA ASP A 67 -12.77 -9.24 11.77
C ASP A 67 -12.46 -7.79 11.38
N HIS A 68 -11.43 -7.25 12.00
CA HIS A 68 -10.80 -5.99 11.60
C HIS A 68 -9.54 -6.29 10.79
N VAL A 69 -9.45 -5.70 9.61
CA VAL A 69 -8.22 -5.69 8.81
C VAL A 69 -7.46 -4.42 9.15
N HIS A 70 -6.32 -4.58 9.83
CA HIS A 70 -5.46 -3.48 10.23
C HIS A 70 -4.40 -3.25 9.17
N LEU A 71 -4.50 -2.15 8.44
CA LEU A 71 -3.57 -1.80 7.38
C LEU A 71 -2.68 -0.65 7.85
N ASN A 72 -1.38 -0.75 7.61
CA ASN A 72 -0.48 0.39 7.68
C ASN A 72 -0.17 0.86 6.26
N LEU A 73 -0.53 2.11 5.98
CA LEU A 73 -0.35 2.78 4.69
C LEU A 73 0.83 3.73 4.80
N LEU A 74 1.88 3.47 4.05
CA LEU A 74 3.08 4.33 4.00
C LEU A 74 3.21 4.92 2.60
N VAL A 75 3.42 6.22 2.54
CA VAL A 75 3.74 6.94 1.31
C VAL A 75 5.09 7.62 1.49
N ASN A 76 6.03 7.32 0.61
CA ASN A 76 7.34 7.95 0.54
C ASN A 76 7.41 8.79 -0.73
N ASN A 77 7.63 10.09 -0.56
CA ASN A 77 7.79 11.05 -1.64
C ASN A 77 9.28 11.23 -1.94
N GLN A 78 9.70 10.78 -3.12
CA GLN A 78 11.09 10.87 -3.59
C GLN A 78 11.29 12.10 -4.49
N SER A 79 10.22 12.90 -4.72
CA SER A 79 10.28 14.11 -5.53
C SER A 79 10.84 15.31 -4.75
N ALA A 80 11.25 16.33 -5.47
CA ALA A 80 11.73 17.59 -4.87
C ALA A 80 10.62 18.50 -4.35
N GLY A 81 9.34 18.18 -4.59
CA GLY A 81 8.18 18.98 -4.22
C GLY A 81 7.31 18.36 -3.13
N PHE A 82 6.26 19.05 -2.75
CA PHE A 82 5.25 18.59 -1.82
C PHE A 82 4.20 17.74 -2.55
N VAL A 83 3.93 16.54 -2.05
CA VAL A 83 2.97 15.60 -2.64
C VAL A 83 1.75 15.46 -1.75
N GLN A 84 0.58 15.52 -2.37
CA GLN A 84 -0.70 15.21 -1.75
C GLN A 84 -1.30 13.96 -2.40
N VAL A 85 -1.42 12.88 -1.63
CA VAL A 85 -1.89 11.57 -2.09
C VAL A 85 -3.18 11.20 -1.38
N LYS A 86 -4.17 10.75 -2.15
CA LYS A 86 -5.42 10.20 -1.63
C LYS A 86 -5.42 8.69 -1.85
N LEU A 87 -5.58 7.91 -0.78
CA LEU A 87 -5.69 6.46 -0.84
C LEU A 87 -7.14 6.03 -0.61
N ARG A 88 -7.64 5.09 -1.41
CA ARG A 88 -9.00 4.55 -1.29
C ARG A 88 -8.92 3.05 -1.13
N THR A 89 -9.37 2.55 0.02
CA THR A 89 -9.37 1.13 0.33
C THR A 89 -10.78 0.55 0.16
N LYS A 90 -10.85 -0.60 -0.53
CA LYS A 90 -12.09 -1.35 -0.79
C LYS A 90 -11.84 -2.84 -0.63
N LEU A 91 -12.85 -3.57 -0.15
CA LEU A 91 -12.92 -5.02 -0.34
C LEU A 91 -13.86 -5.30 -1.51
N LEU A 92 -13.38 -6.04 -2.49
CA LEU A 92 -14.11 -6.40 -3.68
C LEU A 92 -14.54 -7.86 -3.59
N GLY A 93 -15.79 -8.13 -3.88
CA GLY A 93 -16.34 -9.47 -4.02
C GLY A 93 -16.30 -9.95 -5.48
N ARG A 94 -17.24 -10.82 -5.84
CA ARG A 94 -17.36 -11.35 -7.20
C ARG A 94 -17.57 -10.22 -8.21
N ALA A 95 -16.98 -10.38 -9.39
CA ALA A 95 -17.06 -9.40 -10.49
C ALA A 95 -16.60 -7.99 -10.09
N ASP A 96 -15.61 -7.89 -9.19
CA ASP A 96 -15.03 -6.62 -8.73
C ASP A 96 -16.06 -5.65 -8.08
N GLN A 97 -17.18 -6.18 -7.59
CA GLN A 97 -18.16 -5.35 -6.89
C GLN A 97 -17.66 -4.99 -5.49
N PRO A 98 -17.65 -3.70 -5.11
CA PRO A 98 -17.25 -3.31 -3.77
C PRO A 98 -18.28 -3.79 -2.73
N VAL A 99 -17.84 -4.61 -1.78
CA VAL A 99 -18.65 -5.09 -0.64
C VAL A 99 -18.34 -4.32 0.64
N VAL A 100 -17.15 -3.76 0.75
CA VAL A 100 -16.75 -2.81 1.79
C VAL A 100 -16.01 -1.66 1.15
N GLN A 101 -16.27 -0.46 1.60
CA GLN A 101 -15.53 0.74 1.23
C GLN A 101 -15.30 1.57 2.48
N VAL A 102 -14.05 1.97 2.70
CA VAL A 102 -13.65 2.83 3.84
C VAL A 102 -13.47 4.25 3.37
N ASP A 103 -13.56 5.19 4.32
CA ASP A 103 -13.28 6.59 4.04
C ASP A 103 -11.85 6.76 3.50
N PRO A 104 -11.67 7.59 2.46
CA PRO A 104 -10.37 7.81 1.90
C PRO A 104 -9.41 8.45 2.89
N VAL A 105 -8.15 8.01 2.86
CA VAL A 105 -7.07 8.65 3.60
C VAL A 105 -6.38 9.66 2.70
N LEU A 106 -6.17 10.88 3.20
CA LEU A 106 -5.40 11.92 2.53
C LEU A 106 -4.08 12.11 3.27
N LEU A 107 -2.97 11.96 2.56
CA LEU A 107 -1.62 12.10 3.07
C LEU A 107 -0.89 13.26 2.38
N ASP A 108 -0.34 14.13 3.20
CA ASP A 108 0.49 15.24 2.79
C ASP A 108 1.95 14.88 3.09
N VAL A 109 2.78 14.73 2.05
CA VAL A 109 4.16 14.24 2.18
C VAL A 109 5.12 15.26 1.63
N LYS A 110 6.05 15.72 2.47
CA LYS A 110 7.09 16.67 2.08
C LYS A 110 8.11 16.02 1.16
N SER A 111 8.87 16.86 0.46
CA SER A 111 10.00 16.43 -0.36
C SER A 111 10.96 15.54 0.41
N ASP A 112 11.38 14.44 -0.20
CA ASP A 112 12.33 13.48 0.37
C ASP A 112 11.91 12.94 1.76
N ASP A 113 10.60 12.88 2.04
CA ASP A 113 10.05 12.43 3.33
C ASP A 113 9.05 11.28 3.14
N ALA A 114 8.68 10.64 4.24
CA ALA A 114 7.68 9.57 4.26
C ALA A 114 6.65 9.83 5.36
N THR A 115 5.39 9.52 5.05
CA THR A 115 4.29 9.59 6.01
C THR A 115 3.59 8.25 6.05
N ALA A 116 3.31 7.75 7.26
CA ALA A 116 2.55 6.54 7.46
C ALA A 116 1.29 6.83 8.28
N THR A 117 0.24 6.04 8.05
CA THR A 117 -0.99 6.06 8.82
C THR A 117 -1.60 4.67 8.89
N ASP A 118 -2.31 4.41 9.96
CA ASP A 118 -3.07 3.17 10.11
C ASP A 118 -4.49 3.36 9.59
N GLN A 119 -5.04 2.31 8.99
CA GLN A 119 -6.42 2.26 8.55
C GLN A 119 -7.05 0.94 8.96
N ASP A 120 -8.20 1.02 9.66
CA ASP A 120 -8.98 -0.15 10.03
C ASP A 120 -10.12 -0.36 9.05
N VAL A 121 -10.24 -1.59 8.55
CA VAL A 121 -11.34 -2.02 7.71
C VAL A 121 -12.15 -3.05 8.47
N LEU A 122 -13.33 -2.69 8.96
CA LEU A 122 -14.24 -3.64 9.59
C LEU A 122 -14.95 -4.48 8.52
N LEU A 123 -14.78 -5.78 8.59
CA LEU A 123 -15.49 -6.72 7.73
C LEU A 123 -16.91 -6.94 8.27
N PRO A 124 -17.97 -6.72 7.49
CA PRO A 124 -19.34 -7.02 7.90
C PRO A 124 -19.51 -8.49 8.34
N ARG A 125 -20.31 -8.72 9.38
CA ARG A 125 -20.54 -10.07 9.92
C ARG A 125 -21.35 -10.98 9.01
N ASP A 126 -22.05 -10.40 8.05
CA ASP A 126 -22.90 -11.08 7.07
C ASP A 126 -22.16 -11.39 5.75
N LEU A 127 -20.85 -11.11 5.67
CA LEU A 127 -20.06 -11.50 4.51
C LEU A 127 -19.99 -13.03 4.39
N VAL A 128 -20.27 -13.50 3.20
CA VAL A 128 -20.24 -14.93 2.88
C VAL A 128 -18.79 -15.41 2.79
N PRO A 129 -18.43 -16.58 3.36
CA PRO A 129 -17.13 -17.18 3.16
C PRO A 129 -16.79 -17.34 1.67
N GLY A 130 -15.54 -17.06 1.30
CA GLY A 130 -15.11 -17.12 -0.11
C GLY A 130 -13.90 -16.25 -0.40
N ASP A 131 -13.62 -16.13 -1.68
CA ASP A 131 -12.48 -15.36 -2.16
C ASP A 131 -12.91 -13.91 -2.48
N TYR A 132 -12.12 -12.99 -1.97
CA TYR A 132 -12.27 -11.54 -2.13
C TYR A 132 -10.96 -10.92 -2.59
N THR A 133 -11.00 -9.64 -2.93
CA THR A 133 -9.79 -8.87 -3.27
C THR A 133 -9.77 -7.60 -2.45
N LEU A 134 -8.72 -7.40 -1.64
CA LEU A 134 -8.44 -6.09 -1.09
C LEU A 134 -7.84 -5.23 -2.20
N SER A 135 -8.39 -4.04 -2.37
CA SER A 135 -7.96 -3.06 -3.37
C SER A 135 -7.64 -1.75 -2.69
N VAL A 136 -6.43 -1.24 -2.93
CA VAL A 136 -6.03 0.12 -2.54
C VAL A 136 -5.76 0.91 -3.80
N GLU A 137 -6.62 1.87 -4.07
CA GLU A 137 -6.49 2.78 -5.21
C GLU A 137 -5.65 3.98 -4.81
N VAL A 138 -4.66 4.29 -5.63
CA VAL A 138 -3.85 5.51 -5.59
C VAL A 138 -4.29 6.33 -6.80
N PRO A 139 -5.28 7.23 -6.69
CA PRO A 139 -5.67 8.11 -7.80
C PRO A 139 -4.50 9.00 -8.22
N PRO A 140 -4.55 9.63 -9.39
CA PRO A 140 -3.59 10.67 -9.76
C PRO A 140 -3.41 11.66 -8.60
N TRP A 141 -2.16 11.92 -8.23
CA TRP A 141 -1.83 12.78 -7.09
C TRP A 141 -1.35 14.16 -7.53
N LYS A 142 -1.25 15.07 -6.58
CA LYS A 142 -0.79 16.43 -6.82
C LYS A 142 0.63 16.60 -6.32
N LEU A 143 1.47 17.22 -7.16
CA LEU A 143 2.79 17.74 -6.81
C LEU A 143 2.71 19.27 -6.84
N ASP A 144 2.98 19.91 -5.71
CA ASP A 144 2.87 21.37 -5.54
C ASP A 144 1.53 21.94 -6.04
N GLY A 145 0.44 21.20 -5.76
CA GLY A 145 -0.93 21.59 -6.12
C GLY A 145 -1.34 21.32 -7.58
N ARG A 146 -0.46 20.79 -8.42
CA ARG A 146 -0.77 20.38 -9.80
C ARG A 146 -0.91 18.88 -9.91
N GLU A 147 -1.81 18.41 -10.76
CA GLU A 147 -1.93 16.97 -11.03
C GLU A 147 -0.62 16.42 -11.58
N PHE A 148 -0.19 15.31 -10.97
CA PHE A 148 1.03 14.61 -11.28
C PHE A 148 0.82 13.11 -11.05
N GLY A 149 1.49 12.28 -11.85
CA GLY A 149 1.38 10.83 -11.75
C GLY A 149 0.08 10.24 -12.34
N GLY A 150 0.18 9.02 -12.85
CA GLY A 150 -0.90 8.32 -13.55
C GLY A 150 -1.89 7.61 -12.64
N GLY A 151 -1.60 7.54 -11.35
CA GLY A 151 -2.33 6.70 -10.40
C GLY A 151 -2.03 5.21 -10.56
N ALA A 152 -2.47 4.43 -9.58
CA ALA A 152 -2.30 2.98 -9.54
C ALA A 152 -3.42 2.30 -8.77
N THR A 153 -3.57 0.98 -8.97
CA THR A 153 -4.43 0.14 -8.14
C THR A 153 -3.64 -1.05 -7.65
N LEU A 154 -3.48 -1.14 -6.34
CA LEU A 154 -2.86 -2.26 -5.65
C LEU A 154 -3.95 -3.28 -5.31
N ARG A 155 -3.75 -4.56 -5.62
CA ARG A 155 -4.75 -5.61 -5.35
C ARG A 155 -4.09 -6.83 -4.72
N ALA A 156 -4.70 -7.38 -3.68
CA ALA A 156 -4.31 -8.64 -3.09
C ALA A 156 -5.51 -9.55 -2.89
N PRO A 157 -5.40 -10.85 -3.23
CA PRO A 157 -6.42 -11.82 -2.88
C PRO A 157 -6.45 -12.04 -1.38
N VAL A 158 -7.65 -12.07 -0.80
CA VAL A 158 -7.91 -12.41 0.60
C VAL A 158 -9.03 -13.42 0.67
N ARG A 159 -8.98 -14.35 1.63
CA ARG A 159 -9.98 -15.37 1.80
C ARG A 159 -10.76 -15.14 3.10
N LEU A 160 -12.06 -15.15 3.02
CA LEU A 160 -12.92 -15.20 4.20
C LEU A 160 -13.26 -16.65 4.54
N GLU A 161 -12.91 -17.05 5.76
CA GLU A 161 -13.24 -18.36 6.31
C GLU A 161 -14.63 -18.35 6.97
N ALA A 162 -15.23 -19.52 7.04
CA ALA A 162 -16.45 -19.69 7.80
C ALA A 162 -16.21 -19.37 9.29
N PRO A 163 -17.20 -18.83 10.02
CA PRO A 163 -17.10 -18.68 11.46
C PRO A 163 -16.84 -20.05 12.10
N SER A 164 -15.96 -20.07 13.12
CA SER A 164 -15.73 -21.28 13.89
C SER A 164 -17.04 -21.67 14.59
N THR A 165 -17.57 -22.84 14.29
CA THR A 165 -18.64 -23.45 15.10
C THR A 165 -17.99 -23.91 16.42
N GLU A 166 -18.07 -23.11 17.48
CA GLU A 166 -17.91 -23.58 18.85
C GLU A 166 -19.19 -24.27 19.32
#